data_b74d528ecea57a6069981d08a2ee4efd
#
_entry.id   b74d528ecea57a6069981d08a2ee4efd
#
_cell.length_a   1.000
_cell.length_b   1.000
_cell.length_c   1.000
_cell.angle_alpha   90.00
_cell.angle_beta   90.00
_cell.angle_gamma   90.00
#
_symmetry.space_group_name_H-M   'P 1'
#
loop_
_entity.id
_entity.type
_entity.pdbx_description
1 polymer ?
#
loop_
_entity_poly.entity_id
_entity_poly.type
_entity_poly.pdbx_seq_one_letter_code
_entity_poly.pdbx_strand_id
1 'polypeptide(L)'
;MTLTARETYAMLGEGPLWRAAAACHEALSAAGAPHAVIGGVAVCLHGYRRNTVDVDFLVRRDDMPRIREAVTAVGFAWDEQGREFHSPAGIPIQFMAAGGRAGKGSEVLLPSPADEHVAIMIEGLPVLSLASLIEVKIACGEGDARRMHRDFADVVELIAVHGLDGSFARH
;
A
#
# COMPACT_ATOMS: atom_id res chain seq x y z
N MET A 1 2.97 21.33 -15.87
CA MET A 1 1.79 20.69 -15.27
C MET A 1 2.21 19.29 -14.80
N THR A 2 2.15 19.03 -13.51
CA THR A 2 2.57 17.73 -12.95
C THR A 2 1.36 16.80 -13.00
N LEU A 3 1.48 15.65 -13.67
CA LEU A 3 0.42 14.64 -13.71
C LEU A 3 0.20 14.03 -12.33
N THR A 4 -1.05 13.75 -11.97
CA THR A 4 -1.38 12.94 -10.80
C THR A 4 -0.90 11.50 -10.98
N ALA A 5 -0.80 10.71 -9.91
CA ALA A 5 -0.46 9.29 -10.02
C ALA A 5 -1.49 8.57 -10.91
N ARG A 6 -2.77 8.86 -10.74
CA ARG A 6 -3.87 8.29 -11.54
C ARG A 6 -3.72 8.59 -13.03
N GLU A 7 -3.39 9.84 -13.40
CA GLU A 7 -3.16 10.21 -14.81
C GLU A 7 -1.95 9.48 -15.37
N THR A 8 -0.88 9.35 -14.58
CA THR A 8 0.31 8.59 -14.97
C THR A 8 -0.02 7.11 -15.21
N TYR A 9 -0.76 6.47 -14.32
CA TYR A 9 -1.20 5.09 -14.49
C TYR A 9 -2.11 4.91 -15.71
N ALA A 10 -3.01 5.85 -15.95
CA ALA A 10 -3.86 5.81 -17.14
C ALA A 10 -3.05 5.90 -18.43
N MET A 11 -2.03 6.77 -18.47
CA MET A 11 -1.14 6.91 -19.65
C MET A 11 -0.24 5.68 -19.88
N LEU A 12 0.16 4.98 -18.81
CA LEU A 12 0.95 3.76 -18.90
C LEU A 12 0.11 2.50 -19.17
N GLY A 13 -1.20 2.63 -19.36
CA GLY A 13 -2.11 1.50 -19.54
C GLY A 13 -2.49 0.79 -18.25
N GLU A 14 -2.12 1.33 -17.10
CA GLU A 14 -2.34 0.75 -15.77
C GLU A 14 -3.68 1.18 -15.12
N GLY A 15 -4.62 1.66 -15.91
CA GLY A 15 -5.99 1.96 -15.47
C GLY A 15 -6.68 0.82 -14.71
N PRO A 16 -6.47 -0.48 -15.03
CA PRO A 16 -6.98 -1.60 -14.25
C PRO A 16 -6.49 -1.64 -12.81
N LEU A 17 -5.21 -1.32 -12.57
CA LEU A 17 -4.61 -1.26 -11.23
C LEU A 17 -5.32 -0.24 -10.34
N TRP A 18 -5.52 0.98 -10.87
CA TRP A 18 -6.23 2.03 -10.16
C TRP A 18 -7.68 1.66 -9.86
N ARG A 19 -8.40 1.09 -10.84
CA ARG A 19 -9.78 0.63 -10.64
C ARG A 19 -9.88 -0.45 -9.59
N ALA A 20 -8.93 -1.38 -9.56
CA ALA A 20 -8.87 -2.43 -8.54
C ALA A 20 -8.65 -1.83 -7.13
N ALA A 21 -7.74 -0.86 -7.00
CA ALA A 21 -7.50 -0.16 -5.74
C ALA A 21 -8.76 0.57 -5.26
N ALA A 22 -9.44 1.30 -6.14
CA ALA A 22 -10.66 2.05 -5.82
C ALA A 22 -11.81 1.11 -5.44
N ALA A 23 -12.06 0.05 -6.20
CA ALA A 23 -13.13 -0.91 -5.91
C ALA A 23 -12.87 -1.65 -4.58
N CYS A 24 -11.64 -2.02 -4.30
CA CYS A 24 -11.26 -2.61 -3.02
C CYS A 24 -11.50 -1.62 -1.87
N HIS A 25 -11.04 -0.37 -2.00
CA HIS A 25 -11.28 0.69 -1.02
C HIS A 25 -12.77 0.88 -0.72
N GLU A 26 -13.61 0.95 -1.76
CA GLU A 26 -15.07 1.09 -1.60
C GLU A 26 -15.67 -0.09 -0.83
N ALA A 27 -15.28 -1.33 -1.17
CA ALA A 27 -15.74 -2.53 -0.49
C ALA A 27 -15.34 -2.54 1.00
N LEU A 28 -14.09 -2.20 1.31
CA LEU A 28 -13.59 -2.14 2.69
C LEU A 28 -14.28 -1.04 3.48
N SER A 29 -14.51 0.11 2.86
CA SER A 29 -15.21 1.24 3.48
C SER A 29 -16.66 0.89 3.80
N ALA A 30 -17.37 0.26 2.87
CA ALA A 30 -18.74 -0.22 3.07
C ALA A 30 -18.83 -1.27 4.19
N ALA A 31 -17.81 -2.11 4.34
CA ALA A 31 -17.71 -3.07 5.42
C ALA A 31 -17.28 -2.45 6.77
N GLY A 32 -16.99 -1.15 6.81
CA GLY A 32 -16.50 -0.48 8.01
C GLY A 32 -15.12 -0.97 8.47
N ALA A 33 -14.30 -1.48 7.57
CA ALA A 33 -12.96 -1.98 7.87
C ALA A 33 -11.92 -0.87 7.66
N PRO A 34 -11.27 -0.36 8.73
CA PRO A 34 -10.15 0.57 8.59
C PRO A 34 -9.03 -0.03 7.74
N HIS A 35 -8.52 0.73 6.79
CA HIS A 35 -7.49 0.27 5.87
C HIS A 35 -6.66 1.44 5.33
N ALA A 36 -5.48 1.13 4.81
CA ALA A 36 -4.64 2.08 4.10
C ALA A 36 -3.89 1.36 2.97
N VAL A 37 -3.76 2.03 1.83
CA VAL A 37 -2.88 1.58 0.74
C VAL A 37 -1.44 1.68 1.21
N ILE A 38 -0.65 0.62 1.00
CA ILE A 38 0.78 0.56 1.27
C ILE A 38 1.54 0.09 0.02
N GLY A 39 2.80 -0.27 0.15
CA GLY A 39 3.56 -0.87 -0.94
C GLY A 39 3.84 0.07 -2.11
N GLY A 40 3.83 -0.48 -3.32
CA GLY A 40 4.21 0.23 -4.54
C GLY A 40 3.25 1.33 -4.93
N VAL A 41 1.95 1.10 -4.78
CA VAL A 41 0.91 2.11 -5.08
C VAL A 41 1.02 3.30 -4.14
N ALA A 42 1.28 3.07 -2.84
CA ALA A 42 1.51 4.16 -1.89
C ALA A 42 2.73 5.01 -2.27
N VAL A 43 3.82 4.39 -2.69
CA VAL A 43 5.03 5.10 -3.19
C VAL A 43 4.68 6.02 -4.36
N CYS A 44 3.90 5.51 -5.32
CA CYS A 44 3.45 6.31 -6.47
C CYS A 44 2.54 7.47 -6.07
N LEU A 45 1.62 7.24 -5.12
CA LEU A 45 0.72 8.26 -4.59
C LEU A 45 1.46 9.36 -3.82
N HIS A 46 2.56 9.00 -3.17
CA HIS A 46 3.48 9.98 -2.55
C HIS A 46 4.41 10.69 -3.54
N GLY A 47 4.29 10.45 -4.84
CA GLY A 47 4.94 11.23 -5.89
C GLY A 47 6.12 10.57 -6.59
N TYR A 48 6.65 9.45 -6.10
CA TYR A 48 7.65 8.68 -6.85
C TYR A 48 6.99 7.67 -7.78
N ARG A 49 6.98 8.00 -9.05
CA ARG A 49 6.32 7.20 -10.09
C ARG A 49 7.23 6.08 -10.55
N ARG A 50 6.84 4.88 -10.25
CA ARG A 50 7.49 3.66 -10.73
C ARG A 50 6.46 2.60 -11.08
N ASN A 51 6.89 1.59 -11.82
CA ASN A 51 6.02 0.47 -12.15
C ASN A 51 5.67 -0.35 -10.90
N THR A 52 4.40 -0.72 -10.78
CA THR A 52 3.87 -1.68 -9.79
C THR A 52 2.71 -2.44 -10.43
N VAL A 53 2.56 -3.70 -10.06
CA VAL A 53 1.61 -4.63 -10.71
C VAL A 53 0.54 -5.14 -9.74
N ASP A 54 0.69 -4.84 -8.47
CA ASP A 54 -0.13 -5.27 -7.35
C ASP A 54 -0.59 -4.09 -6.49
N VAL A 55 -1.61 -4.30 -5.68
CA VAL A 55 -2.07 -3.33 -4.68
C VAL A 55 -2.03 -3.98 -3.31
N ASP A 56 -1.31 -3.36 -2.40
CA ASP A 56 -1.20 -3.80 -1.02
C ASP A 56 -2.05 -2.91 -0.11
N PHE A 57 -2.86 -3.54 0.75
CA PHE A 57 -3.63 -2.86 1.78
C PHE A 57 -3.18 -3.28 3.18
N LEU A 58 -2.93 -2.31 4.02
CA LEU A 58 -2.79 -2.49 5.45
C LEU A 58 -4.18 -2.54 6.07
N VAL A 59 -4.45 -3.57 6.88
CA VAL A 59 -5.74 -3.81 7.52
C VAL A 59 -5.55 -4.33 8.94
N ARG A 60 -6.59 -4.28 9.77
CA ARG A 60 -6.56 -4.94 11.06
C ARG A 60 -6.78 -6.44 10.88
N ARG A 61 -6.04 -7.24 11.65
CA ARG A 61 -6.16 -8.70 11.62
C ARG A 61 -7.59 -9.19 11.89
N ASP A 62 -8.25 -8.58 12.85
CA ASP A 62 -9.60 -8.97 13.28
C ASP A 62 -10.68 -8.68 12.24
N ASP A 63 -10.37 -7.79 11.28
CA ASP A 63 -11.30 -7.42 10.22
C ASP A 63 -11.23 -8.37 9.01
N MET A 64 -10.24 -9.27 8.95
CA MET A 64 -10.02 -10.15 7.80
C MET A 64 -11.25 -10.98 7.38
N PRO A 65 -12.08 -11.54 8.29
CA PRO A 65 -13.27 -12.27 7.86
C PRO A 65 -14.24 -11.41 7.07
N ARG A 66 -14.58 -10.21 7.57
CA ARG A 66 -15.49 -9.29 6.89
C ARG A 66 -14.90 -8.67 5.63
N ILE A 67 -13.57 -8.47 5.60
CA ILE A 67 -12.86 -8.00 4.41
C ILE A 67 -12.98 -9.04 3.29
N ARG A 68 -12.72 -10.31 3.57
CA ARG A 68 -12.87 -11.40 2.60
C ARG A 68 -14.27 -11.47 2.03
N GLU A 69 -15.28 -11.39 2.88
CA GLU A 69 -16.69 -11.36 2.44
C GLU A 69 -16.95 -10.14 1.54
N ALA A 70 -16.54 -8.94 1.96
CA ALA A 70 -16.78 -7.71 1.22
C ALA A 70 -16.13 -7.70 -0.17
N VAL A 71 -14.86 -8.10 -0.28
CA VAL A 71 -14.16 -8.10 -1.58
C VAL A 71 -14.68 -9.20 -2.50
N THR A 72 -15.06 -10.36 -1.95
CA THR A 72 -15.68 -11.44 -2.74
C THR A 72 -17.02 -11.00 -3.29
N ALA A 73 -17.83 -10.27 -2.50
CA ALA A 73 -19.14 -9.77 -2.92
C ALA A 73 -19.04 -8.82 -4.12
N VAL A 74 -17.93 -8.12 -4.31
CA VAL A 74 -17.69 -7.22 -5.45
C VAL A 74 -16.83 -7.86 -6.54
N GLY A 75 -16.69 -9.19 -6.53
CA GLY A 75 -16.12 -9.98 -7.62
C GLY A 75 -14.61 -10.24 -7.53
N PHE A 76 -13.97 -9.96 -6.41
CA PHE A 76 -12.58 -10.39 -6.21
C PHE A 76 -12.54 -11.89 -5.88
N ALA A 77 -11.62 -12.61 -6.51
CA ALA A 77 -11.44 -14.04 -6.32
C ALA A 77 -10.16 -14.34 -5.53
N TRP A 78 -10.25 -15.28 -4.59
CA TRP A 78 -9.08 -15.78 -3.87
C TRP A 78 -8.25 -16.71 -4.75
N ASP A 79 -6.95 -16.45 -4.84
CA ASP A 79 -5.96 -17.35 -5.45
C ASP A 79 -5.17 -18.10 -4.36
N GLU A 80 -5.35 -19.43 -4.32
CA GLU A 80 -4.67 -20.29 -3.35
C GLU A 80 -3.16 -20.38 -3.58
N GLN A 81 -2.70 -20.28 -4.83
CA GLN A 81 -1.28 -20.38 -5.16
C GLN A 81 -0.54 -19.11 -4.76
N GLY A 82 -1.07 -17.94 -5.15
CA GLY A 82 -0.51 -16.64 -4.80
C GLY A 82 -0.80 -16.23 -3.35
N ARG A 83 -1.81 -16.83 -2.71
CA ARG A 83 -2.31 -16.46 -1.38
C ARG A 83 -2.72 -14.99 -1.31
N GLU A 84 -3.41 -14.55 -2.35
CA GLU A 84 -3.85 -13.18 -2.55
C GLU A 84 -5.21 -13.15 -3.24
N PHE A 85 -5.86 -12.00 -3.25
CA PHE A 85 -7.06 -11.79 -4.05
C PHE A 85 -6.69 -11.24 -5.42
N HIS A 86 -7.48 -11.60 -6.43
CA HIS A 86 -7.40 -10.99 -7.76
C HIS A 86 -8.69 -10.24 -8.05
N SER A 87 -8.55 -9.01 -8.55
CA SER A 87 -9.69 -8.26 -9.06
C SER A 87 -10.30 -8.94 -10.31
N PRO A 88 -11.51 -8.56 -10.74
CA PRO A 88 -12.07 -9.05 -12.00
C PRO A 88 -11.18 -8.82 -13.23
N ALA A 89 -10.28 -7.83 -13.18
CA ALA A 89 -9.29 -7.55 -14.22
C ALA A 89 -7.95 -8.30 -14.01
N GLY A 90 -7.87 -9.21 -13.03
CA GLY A 90 -6.69 -10.01 -12.74
C GLY A 90 -5.59 -9.26 -11.96
N ILE A 91 -5.89 -8.10 -11.38
CA ILE A 91 -4.91 -7.35 -10.57
C ILE A 91 -4.79 -8.00 -9.19
N PRO A 92 -3.57 -8.38 -8.74
CA PRO A 92 -3.35 -8.93 -7.42
C PRO A 92 -3.60 -7.90 -6.31
N ILE A 93 -4.29 -8.32 -5.26
CA ILE A 93 -4.56 -7.53 -4.05
C ILE A 93 -4.07 -8.32 -2.85
N GLN A 94 -3.15 -7.73 -2.08
CA GLN A 94 -2.64 -8.33 -0.86
C GLN A 94 -3.10 -7.54 0.37
N PHE A 95 -3.41 -8.26 1.44
CA PHE A 95 -3.76 -7.69 2.72
C PHE A 95 -2.68 -7.97 3.76
N MET A 96 -2.06 -6.90 4.25
CA MET A 96 -1.05 -6.92 5.29
C MET A 96 -1.70 -6.62 6.64
N ALA A 97 -1.55 -7.51 7.61
CA ALA A 97 -2.18 -7.33 8.92
C ALA A 97 -1.35 -6.42 9.83
N ALA A 98 -1.98 -5.40 10.41
CA ALA A 98 -1.40 -4.59 11.48
C ALA A 98 -0.88 -5.46 12.62
N GLY A 99 0.20 -5.03 13.27
CA GLY A 99 0.92 -5.79 14.30
C GLY A 99 1.79 -6.92 13.75
N GLY A 100 1.75 -7.19 12.45
CA GLY A 100 2.72 -8.07 11.79
C GLY A 100 4.08 -7.37 11.63
N ARG A 101 5.16 -8.14 11.50
CA ARG A 101 6.50 -7.56 11.25
C ARG A 101 6.55 -6.95 9.86
N ALA A 102 7.09 -5.73 9.76
CA ALA A 102 7.24 -5.03 8.49
C ALA A 102 8.28 -5.71 7.57
N GLY A 103 9.32 -6.30 8.14
CA GLY A 103 10.35 -7.05 7.43
C GLY A 103 10.74 -8.32 8.16
N LYS A 104 11.34 -9.28 7.44
CA LYS A 104 11.84 -10.52 8.03
C LYS A 104 12.95 -10.20 9.04
N GLY A 105 12.74 -10.59 10.29
CA GLY A 105 13.70 -10.32 11.38
C GLY A 105 13.66 -8.87 11.91
N SER A 106 12.85 -7.98 11.34
CA SER A 106 12.68 -6.63 11.84
C SER A 106 11.89 -6.60 13.16
N GLU A 107 12.21 -5.66 14.03
CA GLU A 107 11.42 -5.34 15.23
C GLU A 107 10.28 -4.36 14.90
N VAL A 108 10.34 -3.70 13.74
CA VAL A 108 9.30 -2.77 13.27
C VAL A 108 8.03 -3.54 12.97
N LEU A 109 6.94 -3.13 13.59
CA LEU A 109 5.61 -3.69 13.35
C LEU A 109 4.82 -2.78 12.42
N LEU A 110 3.98 -3.40 11.59
CA LEU A 110 3.03 -2.66 10.76
C LEU A 110 2.04 -1.93 11.69
N PRO A 111 1.86 -0.60 11.50
CA PRO A 111 0.96 0.19 12.33
C PRO A 111 -0.51 -0.21 12.09
N SER A 112 -1.41 0.22 12.95
CA SER A 112 -2.84 0.06 12.72
C SER A 112 -3.35 1.16 11.80
N PRO A 113 -4.09 0.83 10.72
CA PRO A 113 -4.68 1.85 9.85
C PRO A 113 -5.80 2.65 10.53
N ALA A 114 -6.23 2.24 11.72
CA ALA A 114 -7.21 2.95 12.54
C ALA A 114 -6.57 3.98 13.47
N ASP A 115 -5.24 3.95 13.64
CA ASP A 115 -4.54 4.88 14.52
C ASP A 115 -4.44 6.25 13.85
N GLU A 116 -4.48 7.29 14.69
CA GLU A 116 -4.37 8.66 14.24
C GLU A 116 -3.02 8.90 13.53
N HIS A 117 -3.05 9.66 12.44
CA HIS A 117 -1.88 10.01 11.61
C HIS A 117 -1.21 8.85 10.84
N VAL A 118 -1.68 7.62 10.97
CA VAL A 118 -1.13 6.47 10.22
C VAL A 118 -1.52 6.51 8.76
N ALA A 119 -2.76 6.90 8.46
CA ALA A 119 -3.26 7.01 7.09
C ALA A 119 -3.67 8.46 6.77
N ILE A 120 -3.38 8.89 5.54
CA ILE A 120 -3.78 10.18 4.99
C ILE A 120 -4.54 9.96 3.68
N MET A 121 -5.42 10.88 3.32
CA MET A 121 -6.16 10.79 2.05
C MET A 121 -5.33 11.38 0.92
N ILE A 122 -5.03 10.56 -0.10
CA ILE A 122 -4.37 10.99 -1.35
C ILE A 122 -5.20 10.49 -2.53
N GLU A 123 -5.63 11.37 -3.41
CA GLU A 123 -6.44 11.08 -4.61
C GLU A 123 -7.66 10.18 -4.34
N GLY A 124 -8.30 10.37 -3.19
CA GLY A 124 -9.49 9.62 -2.79
C GLY A 124 -9.24 8.25 -2.16
N LEU A 125 -7.99 7.89 -1.91
CA LEU A 125 -7.61 6.66 -1.21
C LEU A 125 -6.97 6.97 0.14
N PRO A 126 -7.24 6.19 1.20
CA PRO A 126 -6.45 6.23 2.42
C PRO A 126 -5.10 5.57 2.15
N VAL A 127 -4.03 6.29 2.36
CA VAL A 127 -2.66 5.87 2.07
C VAL A 127 -1.83 5.95 3.34
N LEU A 128 -0.94 4.99 3.54
CA LEU A 128 0.01 5.05 4.66
C LEU A 128 0.78 6.36 4.63
N SER A 129 0.86 7.05 5.77
CA SER A 129 1.58 8.33 5.87
C SER A 129 3.02 8.20 5.41
N LEU A 130 3.62 9.28 4.92
CA LEU A 130 4.98 9.26 4.37
C LEU A 130 6.00 8.72 5.38
N ALA A 131 5.90 9.15 6.65
CA ALA A 131 6.80 8.68 7.70
C ALA A 131 6.68 7.17 7.93
N SER A 132 5.47 6.67 8.09
CA SER A 132 5.23 5.23 8.28
C SER A 132 5.62 4.42 7.05
N LEU A 133 5.39 4.95 5.83
CA LEU A 133 5.77 4.27 4.60
C LEU A 133 7.30 4.12 4.49
N ILE A 134 8.05 5.17 4.79
CA ILE A 134 9.53 5.15 4.79
C ILE A 134 10.04 4.13 5.82
N GLU A 135 9.52 4.16 7.05
CA GLU A 135 9.89 3.21 8.10
C GLU A 135 9.65 1.75 7.69
N VAL A 136 8.46 1.45 7.18
CA VAL A 136 8.10 0.12 6.68
C VAL A 136 9.01 -0.31 5.53
N LYS A 137 9.32 0.59 4.60
CA LYS A 137 10.22 0.30 3.47
C LYS A 137 11.64 -0.02 3.91
N ILE A 138 12.19 0.74 4.86
CA ILE A 138 13.52 0.46 5.45
C ILE A 138 13.50 -0.92 6.08
N ALA A 139 12.53 -1.21 6.95
CA ALA A 139 12.41 -2.50 7.62
C ALA A 139 12.27 -3.68 6.63
N CYS A 140 11.51 -3.51 5.55
CA CYS A 140 11.38 -4.51 4.50
C CYS A 140 12.69 -4.74 3.75
N GLY A 141 13.40 -3.66 3.41
CA GLY A 141 14.68 -3.73 2.69
C GLY A 141 15.78 -4.38 3.52
N GLU A 142 15.84 -4.11 4.82
CA GLU A 142 16.79 -4.73 5.74
C GLU A 142 16.52 -6.23 5.93
N GLY A 143 15.26 -6.63 5.91
CA GLY A 143 14.84 -8.01 6.19
C GLY A 143 14.94 -8.97 5.01
N ASP A 144 15.07 -8.48 3.78
CA ASP A 144 15.10 -9.33 2.57
C ASP A 144 16.03 -8.75 1.49
N ALA A 145 17.17 -9.44 1.27
CA ALA A 145 18.17 -9.05 0.28
C ALA A 145 17.59 -8.91 -1.15
N ARG A 146 16.53 -9.66 -1.51
CA ARG A 146 15.89 -9.57 -2.82
C ARG A 146 15.08 -8.28 -2.99
N ARG A 147 14.56 -7.74 -1.88
CA ARG A 147 13.77 -6.53 -1.86
C ARG A 147 14.59 -5.27 -1.59
N MET A 148 15.77 -5.43 -0.99
CA MET A 148 16.63 -4.34 -0.51
C MET A 148 16.81 -3.23 -1.55
N HIS A 149 17.22 -3.57 -2.77
CA HIS A 149 17.47 -2.58 -3.81
C HIS A 149 16.23 -1.77 -4.15
N ARG A 150 15.07 -2.43 -4.25
CA ARG A 150 13.82 -1.75 -4.58
C ARG A 150 13.31 -0.89 -3.43
N ASP A 151 13.27 -1.45 -2.22
CA ASP A 151 12.71 -0.76 -1.07
C ASP A 151 13.58 0.44 -0.66
N PHE A 152 14.91 0.33 -0.73
CA PHE A 152 15.80 1.47 -0.47
C PHE A 152 15.78 2.49 -1.59
N ALA A 153 15.62 2.10 -2.86
CA ALA A 153 15.41 3.04 -3.95
C ALA A 153 14.12 3.85 -3.74
N ASP A 154 13.02 3.17 -3.35
CA ASP A 154 11.76 3.86 -3.00
C ASP A 154 11.99 4.91 -1.90
N VAL A 155 12.74 4.58 -0.84
CA VAL A 155 13.05 5.53 0.26
C VAL A 155 13.87 6.72 -0.24
N VAL A 156 14.93 6.48 -0.99
CA VAL A 156 15.80 7.55 -1.53
C VAL A 156 14.99 8.51 -2.41
N GLU A 157 14.16 7.98 -3.28
CA GLU A 157 13.34 8.77 -4.18
C GLU A 157 12.24 9.55 -3.44
N LEU A 158 11.60 8.95 -2.42
CA LEU A 158 10.63 9.67 -1.59
C LEU A 158 11.30 10.81 -0.82
N ILE A 159 12.51 10.60 -0.27
CA ILE A 159 13.29 11.66 0.38
C ILE A 159 13.54 12.81 -0.62
N ALA A 160 13.97 12.49 -1.83
CA ALA A 160 14.27 13.48 -2.86
C ALA A 160 13.01 14.26 -3.30
N VAL A 161 11.91 13.55 -3.58
CA VAL A 161 10.64 14.16 -4.03
C VAL A 161 10.07 15.12 -2.98
N HIS A 162 10.18 14.78 -1.69
CA HIS A 162 9.65 15.58 -0.60
C HIS A 162 10.67 16.55 0.01
N GLY A 163 11.93 16.55 -0.45
CA GLY A 163 12.98 17.41 0.09
C GLY A 163 13.24 17.17 1.58
N LEU A 164 13.16 15.91 2.01
CA LEU A 164 13.33 15.55 3.42
C LEU A 164 14.79 15.67 3.83
N ASP A 165 15.03 16.12 5.06
CA ASP A 165 16.34 16.19 5.67
C ASP A 165 16.41 15.40 6.99
N GLY A 166 17.53 15.45 7.69
CA GLY A 166 17.73 14.73 8.94
C GLY A 166 16.79 15.13 10.10
N SER A 167 16.01 16.22 9.94
CA SER A 167 15.01 16.61 10.93
C SER A 167 13.75 15.74 10.88
N PHE A 168 13.42 15.24 9.69
CA PHE A 168 12.26 14.37 9.47
C PHE A 168 12.34 13.05 10.28
N ALA A 169 13.53 12.51 10.48
CA ALA A 169 13.76 11.26 11.22
C ALA A 169 13.67 11.40 12.74
N ARG A 170 13.41 12.61 13.27
CA ARG A 170 13.38 12.90 14.71
C ARG A 170 11.98 13.05 15.29
N HIS A 171 10.98 12.79 14.49
CA HIS A 171 9.56 12.81 14.85
C HIS A 171 9.02 11.39 14.82
#